data_9de299bb18c0f935f1a280d58c2923b0
#
_entry.id   9de299bb18c0f935f1a280d58c2923b0
#
_cell.length_a   1.000
_cell.length_b   1.000
_cell.length_c   1.000
_cell.angle_alpha   90.00
_cell.angle_beta   90.00
_cell.angle_gamma   90.00
#
_symmetry.space_group_name_H-M   'P 1'
#
loop_
_entity.id
_entity.type
_entity.pdbx_description
1 polymer ?
#
loop_
_entity_poly.entity_id
_entity_poly.type
_entity_poly.pdbx_seq_one_letter_code
_entity_poly.pdbx_strand_id
1 'polypeptide(L)'
;MDGNGRWATGRGLPRILGHRAGVEAVRRVVEAAPDAGVGILTLFAFSSDNWRRPPAEVEALMRLMARYLESETARAAARGVRLQVIGRRDRLDAKLSSAIARAEAATATGRHLWLRMAVDYSARDAILAAARGLPELSRDALERAMGPPVDLLIRTGGERRLSDFQLWESAYAELVFTRTMWPDFDASALAAAVREFHGRERRFGTVPQPPVYRQEAWLD
;
A
#
# COMPACT_ATOMS: atom_id res chain seq x y z
N MET A 1 5.09 -3.85 2.93
CA MET A 1 5.68 -3.74 4.29
C MET A 1 6.39 -5.03 4.67
N ASP A 2 7.59 -5.27 4.10
CA ASP A 2 8.31 -6.54 4.28
C ASP A 2 9.55 -6.36 5.16
N GLY A 3 10.02 -7.46 5.79
CA GLY A 3 11.21 -7.47 6.62
C GLY A 3 10.98 -7.46 8.13
N ASN A 4 9.75 -7.30 8.63
CA ASN A 4 9.46 -7.21 10.08
C ASN A 4 10.07 -8.35 10.89
N GLY A 5 9.82 -9.60 10.48
CA GLY A 5 10.34 -10.77 11.18
C GLY A 5 11.88 -10.85 11.12
N ARG A 6 12.47 -10.60 9.94
CA ARG A 6 13.94 -10.59 9.73
C ARG A 6 14.61 -9.48 10.52
N TRP A 7 13.99 -8.32 10.61
CA TRP A 7 14.44 -7.20 11.43
C TRP A 7 14.60 -7.59 12.90
N ALA A 8 13.61 -8.28 13.47
CA ALA A 8 13.66 -8.76 14.85
C ALA A 8 14.69 -9.88 15.03
N THR A 9 14.66 -10.91 14.19
CA THR A 9 15.57 -12.07 14.33
C THR A 9 17.02 -11.68 14.11
N GLY A 10 17.32 -10.73 13.22
CA GLY A 10 18.67 -10.18 13.05
C GLY A 10 19.21 -9.41 14.27
N ARG A 11 18.33 -9.10 15.25
CA ARG A 11 18.64 -8.45 16.53
C ARG A 11 18.49 -9.39 17.73
N GLY A 12 18.35 -10.70 17.49
CA GLY A 12 18.11 -11.69 18.55
C GLY A 12 16.72 -11.58 19.22
N LEU A 13 15.77 -10.88 18.60
CA LEU A 13 14.45 -10.62 19.17
C LEU A 13 13.39 -11.56 18.58
N PRO A 14 12.34 -11.90 19.33
CA PRO A 14 11.16 -12.60 18.82
C PRO A 14 10.51 -11.84 17.66
N ARG A 15 10.04 -12.55 16.61
CA ARG A 15 9.43 -11.99 15.40
C ARG A 15 8.31 -10.99 15.67
N ILE A 16 7.51 -11.22 16.72
CA ILE A 16 6.40 -10.33 17.11
C ILE A 16 6.87 -8.90 17.46
N LEU A 17 8.08 -8.74 17.99
CA LEU A 17 8.62 -7.41 18.27
C LEU A 17 8.95 -6.65 16.98
N GLY A 18 9.34 -7.35 15.91
CA GLY A 18 9.48 -6.74 14.59
C GLY A 18 8.13 -6.24 14.04
N HIS A 19 7.04 -7.00 14.24
CA HIS A 19 5.71 -6.55 13.85
C HIS A 19 5.24 -5.33 14.66
N ARG A 20 5.54 -5.29 15.97
CA ARG A 20 5.26 -4.09 16.80
C ARG A 20 6.04 -2.86 16.30
N ALA A 21 7.34 -3.02 16.02
CA ALA A 21 8.15 -1.96 15.44
C ALA A 21 7.62 -1.53 14.06
N GLY A 22 7.09 -2.49 13.28
CA GLY A 22 6.43 -2.21 12.00
C GLY A 22 5.16 -1.36 12.13
N VAL A 23 4.42 -1.46 13.24
CA VAL A 23 3.26 -0.58 13.53
C VAL A 23 3.72 0.87 13.73
N GLU A 24 4.84 1.08 14.43
CA GLU A 24 5.40 2.43 14.58
C GLU A 24 5.88 3.00 13.24
N ALA A 25 6.38 2.15 12.33
CA ALA A 25 6.72 2.56 10.97
C ALA A 25 5.46 2.96 10.18
N VAL A 26 4.33 2.22 10.32
CA VAL A 26 3.04 2.63 9.73
C VAL A 26 2.68 4.04 10.15
N ARG A 27 2.75 4.33 11.46
CA ARG A 27 2.42 5.67 12.01
C ARG A 27 3.27 6.77 11.36
N ARG A 28 4.60 6.60 11.35
CA ARG A 28 5.53 7.57 10.75
C ARG A 28 5.27 7.78 9.26
N VAL A 29 5.03 6.73 8.51
CA VAL A 29 4.79 6.79 7.06
C VAL A 29 3.44 7.46 6.76
N VAL A 30 2.38 7.11 7.49
CA VAL A 30 1.05 7.73 7.34
C VAL A 30 1.10 9.23 7.64
N GLU A 31 1.86 9.64 8.65
CA GLU A 31 2.04 11.04 9.00
C GLU A 31 2.81 11.83 7.95
N ALA A 32 3.84 11.21 7.35
CA ALA A 32 4.70 11.86 6.35
C ALA A 32 4.11 11.82 4.93
N ALA A 33 3.15 10.96 4.65
CA ALA A 33 2.64 10.74 3.30
C ALA A 33 2.05 12.01 2.64
N PRO A 34 1.21 12.83 3.32
CA PRO A 34 0.69 14.06 2.71
C PRO A 34 1.80 15.07 2.35
N ASP A 35 2.78 15.26 3.23
CA ASP A 35 3.90 16.17 3.01
C ASP A 35 4.82 15.70 1.87
N ALA A 36 4.83 14.38 1.60
CA ALA A 36 5.49 13.79 0.44
C ALA A 36 4.67 13.87 -0.85
N GLY A 37 3.48 14.49 -0.84
CA GLY A 37 2.59 14.58 -2.00
C GLY A 37 1.77 13.31 -2.28
N VAL A 38 1.67 12.39 -1.32
CA VAL A 38 0.91 11.15 -1.46
C VAL A 38 -0.54 11.37 -1.03
N GLY A 39 -1.48 11.31 -1.98
CA GLY A 39 -2.91 11.43 -1.70
C GLY A 39 -3.57 10.10 -1.33
N ILE A 40 -3.06 8.99 -1.87
CA ILE A 40 -3.56 7.63 -1.60
C ILE A 40 -2.38 6.76 -1.19
N LEU A 41 -2.46 6.17 0.00
CA LEU A 41 -1.44 5.25 0.52
C LEU A 41 -2.06 3.88 0.77
N THR A 42 -1.63 2.85 0.04
CA THR A 42 -2.05 1.47 0.30
C THR A 42 -0.94 0.71 1.00
N LEU A 43 -1.24 0.14 2.18
CA LEU A 43 -0.30 -0.63 2.98
C LEU A 43 -0.68 -2.12 2.98
N PHE A 44 0.26 -3.00 2.59
CA PHE A 44 0.04 -4.44 2.62
C PHE A 44 0.29 -4.99 4.02
N ALA A 45 -0.76 -5.06 4.84
CA ALA A 45 -0.67 -5.43 6.24
C ALA A 45 -0.69 -6.95 6.46
N PHE A 46 -1.54 -7.69 5.70
CA PHE A 46 -1.68 -9.14 5.82
C PHE A 46 -2.17 -9.75 4.49
N SER A 47 -1.36 -10.61 3.87
CA SER A 47 -1.77 -11.32 2.66
C SER A 47 -2.63 -12.56 2.98
N SER A 48 -3.43 -13.00 2.02
CA SER A 48 -4.18 -14.26 2.14
C SER A 48 -3.27 -15.48 2.37
N ASP A 49 -2.04 -15.46 1.86
CA ASP A 49 -1.06 -16.53 2.12
C ASP A 49 -0.54 -16.54 3.56
N ASN A 50 -0.65 -15.43 4.30
CA ASN A 50 -0.15 -15.35 5.68
C ASN A 50 -0.97 -16.22 6.67
N TRP A 51 -2.17 -16.67 6.29
CA TRP A 51 -2.92 -17.65 7.08
C TRP A 51 -2.19 -18.99 7.24
N ARG A 52 -1.22 -19.30 6.36
CA ARG A 52 -0.37 -20.50 6.47
C ARG A 52 0.71 -20.40 7.54
N ARG A 53 0.85 -19.25 8.19
CA ARG A 53 1.79 -19.06 9.31
C ARG A 53 1.29 -19.80 10.56
N PRO A 54 2.18 -20.04 11.55
CA PRO A 54 1.76 -20.62 12.82
C PRO A 54 0.56 -19.86 13.41
N PRO A 55 -0.47 -20.57 13.89
CA PRO A 55 -1.72 -19.95 14.40
C PRO A 55 -1.47 -18.87 15.45
N ALA A 56 -0.55 -19.09 16.37
CA ALA A 56 -0.19 -18.11 17.40
C ALA A 56 0.39 -16.80 16.82
N GLU A 57 1.15 -16.85 15.70
CA GLU A 57 1.63 -15.66 15.01
C GLU A 57 0.46 -14.92 14.35
N VAL A 58 -0.44 -15.65 13.68
CA VAL A 58 -1.62 -15.07 13.02
C VAL A 58 -2.52 -14.36 14.06
N GLU A 59 -2.86 -15.02 15.14
CA GLU A 59 -3.66 -14.41 16.21
C GLU A 59 -2.99 -13.16 16.81
N ALA A 60 -1.67 -13.22 17.03
CA ALA A 60 -0.93 -12.06 17.53
C ALA A 60 -0.98 -10.88 16.56
N LEU A 61 -0.92 -11.12 15.24
CA LEU A 61 -1.05 -10.11 14.20
C LEU A 61 -2.46 -9.52 14.16
N MET A 62 -3.52 -10.35 14.24
CA MET A 62 -4.92 -9.87 14.27
C MET A 62 -5.18 -9.01 15.52
N ARG A 63 -4.70 -9.44 16.69
CA ARG A 63 -4.78 -8.63 17.91
C ARG A 63 -3.98 -7.31 17.81
N LEU A 64 -2.84 -7.32 17.13
CA LEU A 64 -2.04 -6.12 16.92
C LEU A 64 -2.77 -5.12 16.00
N MET A 65 -3.39 -5.59 14.92
CA MET A 65 -4.21 -4.76 14.03
C MET A 65 -5.43 -4.16 14.74
N ALA A 66 -6.16 -4.96 15.52
CA ALA A 66 -7.32 -4.45 16.26
C ALA A 66 -6.90 -3.32 17.22
N ARG A 67 -5.83 -3.51 17.98
CA ARG A 67 -5.29 -2.47 18.88
C ARG A 67 -4.83 -1.21 18.13
N TYR A 68 -4.18 -1.39 16.98
CA TYR A 68 -3.78 -0.25 16.16
C TYR A 68 -4.98 0.59 15.72
N LEU A 69 -6.02 -0.07 15.20
CA LEU A 69 -7.25 0.62 14.82
C LEU A 69 -7.89 1.35 16.01
N GLU A 70 -8.00 0.69 17.17
CA GLU A 70 -8.56 1.28 18.38
C GLU A 70 -7.77 2.52 18.84
N SER A 71 -6.44 2.47 18.78
CA SER A 71 -5.59 3.57 19.27
C SER A 71 -5.42 4.73 18.27
N GLU A 72 -5.46 4.47 16.96
CA GLU A 72 -5.11 5.48 15.96
C GLU A 72 -6.32 6.12 15.27
N THR A 73 -7.52 5.55 15.41
CA THR A 73 -8.71 6.06 14.70
C THR A 73 -9.00 7.53 15.00
N ALA A 74 -9.00 7.93 16.27
CA ALA A 74 -9.27 9.31 16.65
C ALA A 74 -8.21 10.29 16.08
N ARG A 75 -6.95 9.89 16.11
CA ARG A 75 -5.83 10.67 15.55
C ARG A 75 -5.92 10.77 14.04
N ALA A 76 -6.25 9.67 13.35
CA ALA A 76 -6.45 9.63 11.92
C ALA A 76 -7.60 10.58 11.50
N ALA A 77 -8.74 10.52 12.18
CA ALA A 77 -9.86 11.40 11.94
C ALA A 77 -9.50 12.88 12.13
N ALA A 78 -8.82 13.22 13.23
CA ALA A 78 -8.38 14.58 13.53
C ALA A 78 -7.39 15.15 12.48
N ARG A 79 -6.62 14.27 11.82
CA ARG A 79 -5.69 14.63 10.73
C ARG A 79 -6.31 14.59 9.34
N GLY A 80 -7.61 14.36 9.23
CA GLY A 80 -8.30 14.27 7.94
C GLY A 80 -7.89 13.04 7.10
N VAL A 81 -7.41 11.96 7.76
CA VAL A 81 -7.14 10.68 7.10
C VAL A 81 -8.44 9.92 6.96
N ARG A 82 -8.78 9.48 5.75
CA ARG A 82 -9.84 8.52 5.47
C ARG A 82 -9.23 7.11 5.48
N LEU A 83 -9.68 6.25 6.39
CA LEU A 83 -9.23 4.86 6.47
C LEU A 83 -10.20 3.94 5.73
N GLN A 84 -9.65 2.99 4.98
CA GLN A 84 -10.40 1.90 4.36
C GLN A 84 -9.60 0.61 4.49
N VAL A 85 -10.25 -0.47 4.86
CA VAL A 85 -9.65 -1.82 4.82
C VAL A 85 -10.13 -2.53 3.56
N ILE A 86 -9.19 -3.01 2.75
CA ILE A 86 -9.44 -3.79 1.53
C ILE A 86 -8.98 -5.25 1.74
N GLY A 87 -9.63 -6.18 1.04
CA GLY A 87 -9.41 -7.62 1.17
C GLY A 87 -10.65 -8.33 1.74
N ARG A 88 -10.49 -9.61 2.06
CA ARG A 88 -11.57 -10.45 2.59
C ARG A 88 -11.85 -10.11 4.04
N ARG A 89 -13.12 -10.21 4.43
CA ARG A 89 -13.56 -9.96 5.82
C ARG A 89 -14.19 -11.17 6.48
N ASP A 90 -14.56 -12.17 5.69
CA ASP A 90 -15.27 -13.37 6.14
C ASP A 90 -14.44 -14.29 7.06
N ARG A 91 -13.11 -14.16 7.03
CA ARG A 91 -12.18 -14.91 7.91
C ARG A 91 -11.71 -14.12 9.13
N LEU A 92 -12.07 -12.84 9.21
CA LEU A 92 -11.69 -11.98 10.34
C LEU A 92 -12.64 -12.24 11.52
N ASP A 93 -12.11 -12.24 12.74
CA ASP A 93 -12.93 -12.36 13.93
C ASP A 93 -13.86 -11.14 14.12
N ALA A 94 -14.88 -11.31 14.96
CA ALA A 94 -15.87 -10.28 15.20
C ALA A 94 -15.28 -9.01 15.84
N LYS A 95 -14.22 -9.15 16.66
CA LYS A 95 -13.55 -8.02 17.30
C LYS A 95 -12.83 -7.15 16.28
N LEU A 96 -12.04 -7.76 15.42
CA LEU A 96 -11.32 -7.03 14.35
C LEU A 96 -12.29 -6.44 13.34
N SER A 97 -13.30 -7.19 12.90
CA SER A 97 -14.34 -6.73 11.98
C SER A 97 -15.08 -5.51 12.53
N SER A 98 -15.45 -5.53 13.81
CA SER A 98 -16.08 -4.40 14.49
C SER A 98 -15.14 -3.19 14.62
N ALA A 99 -13.86 -3.41 14.92
CA ALA A 99 -12.86 -2.34 14.99
C ALA A 99 -12.67 -1.68 13.63
N ILE A 100 -12.62 -2.45 12.54
CA ILE A 100 -12.54 -1.94 11.16
C ILE A 100 -13.76 -1.07 10.86
N ALA A 101 -14.97 -1.58 11.10
CA ALA A 101 -16.19 -0.83 10.78
C ALA A 101 -16.27 0.52 11.53
N ARG A 102 -15.90 0.52 12.83
CA ARG A 102 -15.83 1.78 13.61
C ARG A 102 -14.79 2.75 13.06
N ALA A 103 -13.60 2.25 12.71
CA ALA A 103 -12.52 3.09 12.20
C ALA A 103 -12.88 3.71 10.83
N GLU A 104 -13.45 2.91 9.92
CA GLU A 104 -13.91 3.39 8.61
C GLU A 104 -15.03 4.46 8.77
N ALA A 105 -16.00 4.22 9.64
CA ALA A 105 -17.08 5.17 9.90
C ALA A 105 -16.56 6.48 10.51
N ALA A 106 -15.69 6.41 11.52
CA ALA A 106 -15.14 7.58 12.20
C ALA A 106 -14.23 8.44 11.31
N THR A 107 -13.65 7.86 10.26
CA THR A 107 -12.72 8.54 9.35
C THR A 107 -13.31 8.84 7.97
N ALA A 108 -14.59 8.55 7.74
CA ALA A 108 -15.24 8.60 6.43
C ALA A 108 -15.15 9.97 5.72
N THR A 109 -15.09 11.07 6.49
CA THR A 109 -15.04 12.44 5.97
C THR A 109 -13.63 12.97 5.72
N GLY A 110 -12.59 12.17 6.03
CA GLY A 110 -11.18 12.55 5.80
C GLY A 110 -10.89 12.83 4.33
N ARG A 111 -10.10 13.88 4.05
CA ARG A 111 -9.78 14.34 2.68
C ARG A 111 -8.28 14.61 2.46
N HIS A 112 -7.44 14.53 3.50
CA HIS A 112 -6.01 14.83 3.39
C HIS A 112 -5.20 13.61 2.92
N LEU A 113 -5.61 12.41 3.31
CA LEU A 113 -4.98 11.15 2.89
C LEU A 113 -6.02 10.05 2.86
N TRP A 114 -6.07 9.30 1.77
CA TRP A 114 -6.81 8.05 1.73
C TRP A 114 -5.88 6.89 2.08
N LEU A 115 -5.95 6.42 3.32
CA LEU A 115 -5.20 5.26 3.81
C LEU A 115 -5.98 3.97 3.53
N ARG A 116 -5.44 3.12 2.66
CA ARG A 116 -5.99 1.80 2.35
C ARG A 116 -5.12 0.72 3.00
N MET A 117 -5.70 -0.07 3.88
CA MET A 117 -5.01 -1.18 4.54
C MET A 117 -5.44 -2.50 3.92
N ALA A 118 -4.54 -3.18 3.23
CA ALA A 118 -4.80 -4.49 2.64
C ALA A 118 -4.62 -5.57 3.72
N VAL A 119 -5.74 -6.17 4.14
CA VAL A 119 -5.84 -7.20 5.20
C VAL A 119 -6.56 -8.40 4.64
N ASP A 120 -5.98 -9.59 4.81
CA ASP A 120 -6.45 -10.81 4.15
C ASP A 120 -6.66 -10.61 2.64
N TYR A 121 -5.63 -9.97 2.04
CA TYR A 121 -5.71 -9.48 0.68
C TYR A 121 -4.93 -10.39 -0.29
N SER A 122 -5.53 -10.62 -1.44
CA SER A 122 -4.95 -11.21 -2.64
C SER A 122 -5.46 -10.43 -3.86
N ALA A 123 -4.56 -9.96 -4.72
CA ALA A 123 -4.97 -9.28 -5.94
C ALA A 123 -5.74 -10.20 -6.89
N ARG A 124 -5.39 -11.49 -6.94
CA ARG A 124 -6.12 -12.47 -7.75
C ARG A 124 -7.55 -12.65 -7.27
N ASP A 125 -7.75 -12.76 -5.94
CA ASP A 125 -9.10 -12.83 -5.36
C ASP A 125 -9.89 -11.54 -5.61
N ALA A 126 -9.23 -10.37 -5.49
CA ALA A 126 -9.84 -9.07 -5.76
C ALA A 126 -10.30 -8.95 -7.22
N ILE A 127 -9.47 -9.36 -8.20
CA ILE A 127 -9.82 -9.39 -9.63
C ILE A 127 -11.04 -10.31 -9.86
N LEU A 128 -11.01 -11.52 -9.30
CA LEU A 128 -12.13 -12.47 -9.46
C LEU A 128 -13.40 -11.95 -8.81
N ALA A 129 -13.32 -11.32 -7.64
CA ALA A 129 -14.48 -10.74 -6.97
C ALA A 129 -15.06 -9.57 -7.77
N ALA A 130 -14.20 -8.68 -8.26
CA ALA A 130 -14.61 -7.56 -9.11
C ALA A 130 -15.29 -8.06 -10.38
N ALA A 131 -14.67 -9.00 -11.11
CA ALA A 131 -15.22 -9.55 -12.34
C ALA A 131 -16.61 -10.22 -12.14
N ARG A 132 -16.80 -10.93 -11.03
CA ARG A 132 -18.10 -11.55 -10.69
C ARG A 132 -19.20 -10.55 -10.36
N GLY A 133 -18.83 -9.38 -9.85
CA GLY A 133 -19.77 -8.31 -9.47
C GLY A 133 -20.20 -7.42 -10.64
N LEU A 134 -19.59 -7.57 -11.82
CA LEU A 134 -19.89 -6.75 -12.99
C LEU A 134 -21.02 -7.36 -13.82
N PRO A 135 -22.01 -6.54 -14.25
CA PRO A 135 -23.06 -7.00 -15.16
C PRO A 135 -22.51 -7.34 -16.55
N GLU A 136 -21.45 -6.63 -16.97
CA GLU A 136 -20.72 -6.88 -18.22
C GLU A 136 -19.23 -6.71 -17.95
N LEU A 137 -18.45 -7.71 -18.37
CA LEU A 137 -17.00 -7.71 -18.19
C LEU A 137 -16.33 -6.93 -19.32
N SER A 138 -15.84 -5.74 -19.00
CA SER A 138 -14.98 -4.94 -19.88
C SER A 138 -13.77 -4.42 -19.10
N ARG A 139 -12.74 -3.99 -19.83
CA ARG A 139 -11.53 -3.41 -19.21
C ARG A 139 -11.90 -2.23 -18.30
N ASP A 140 -12.68 -1.29 -18.84
CA ASP A 140 -13.05 -0.06 -18.12
C ASP A 140 -13.95 -0.35 -16.90
N ALA A 141 -14.85 -1.33 -17.00
CA ALA A 141 -15.69 -1.75 -15.88
C ALA A 141 -14.85 -2.39 -14.78
N LEU A 142 -13.91 -3.27 -15.15
CA LEU A 142 -13.01 -3.91 -14.19
C LEU A 142 -12.07 -2.88 -13.54
N GLU A 143 -11.52 -1.94 -14.30
CA GLU A 143 -10.65 -0.87 -13.80
C GLU A 143 -11.37 -0.02 -12.74
N ARG A 144 -12.61 0.38 -12.99
CA ARG A 144 -13.44 1.10 -12.00
C ARG A 144 -13.73 0.27 -10.75
N ALA A 145 -13.91 -1.04 -10.89
CA ALA A 145 -14.21 -1.94 -9.78
C ALA A 145 -12.98 -2.26 -8.90
N MET A 146 -11.77 -2.28 -9.50
CA MET A 146 -10.53 -2.54 -8.77
C MET A 146 -10.07 -1.35 -7.91
N GLY A 147 -10.42 -0.14 -8.31
CA GLY A 147 -10.04 1.09 -7.61
C GLY A 147 -8.93 1.87 -8.32
N PRO A 148 -8.35 2.89 -7.66
CA PRO A 148 -7.42 3.80 -8.31
C PRO A 148 -6.13 3.10 -8.75
N PRO A 149 -5.56 3.48 -9.90
CA PRO A 149 -4.26 2.98 -10.33
C PRO A 149 -3.16 3.37 -9.35
N VAL A 150 -2.11 2.57 -9.31
CA VAL A 150 -0.92 2.82 -8.49
C VAL A 150 0.14 3.52 -9.35
N ASP A 151 0.61 4.68 -8.90
CA ASP A 151 1.71 5.39 -9.55
C ASP A 151 3.07 4.84 -9.12
N LEU A 152 3.23 4.57 -7.82
CA LEU A 152 4.48 4.11 -7.22
C LEU A 152 4.22 2.95 -6.28
N LEU A 153 4.88 1.81 -6.52
CA LEU A 153 4.89 0.67 -5.62
C LEU A 153 6.26 0.53 -4.97
N ILE A 154 6.30 0.59 -3.64
CA ILE A 154 7.53 0.45 -2.86
C ILE A 154 7.51 -0.90 -2.13
N ARG A 155 8.54 -1.71 -2.30
CA ARG A 155 8.73 -2.91 -1.49
C ARG A 155 10.00 -2.82 -0.66
N THR A 156 9.85 -2.94 0.65
CA THR A 156 10.92 -2.97 1.64
C THR A 156 11.47 -4.38 1.85
N GLY A 157 12.63 -4.52 2.49
CA GLY A 157 13.19 -5.81 2.90
C GLY A 157 13.99 -6.55 1.83
N GLY A 158 14.28 -5.91 0.69
CA GLY A 158 15.23 -6.42 -0.33
C GLY A 158 14.67 -7.39 -1.36
N GLU A 159 13.43 -7.84 -1.22
CA GLU A 159 12.78 -8.73 -2.18
C GLU A 159 12.26 -7.97 -3.41
N ARG A 160 12.32 -8.60 -4.61
CA ARG A 160 12.00 -7.98 -5.90
C ARG A 160 10.86 -8.70 -6.60
N ARG A 161 9.71 -8.80 -5.95
CA ARG A 161 8.47 -9.41 -6.47
C ARG A 161 7.26 -8.71 -5.85
N LEU A 162 6.10 -8.81 -6.49
CA LEU A 162 4.87 -8.15 -6.03
C LEU A 162 4.11 -8.97 -4.97
N SER A 163 4.28 -10.29 -4.96
CA SER A 163 3.63 -11.21 -4.01
C SER A 163 2.11 -11.03 -3.93
N ASP A 164 1.50 -11.00 -5.09
CA ASP A 164 0.03 -10.90 -5.22
C ASP A 164 -0.56 -9.61 -4.61
N PHE A 165 0.18 -8.49 -4.72
CA PHE A 165 -0.24 -7.18 -4.22
C PHE A 165 -0.56 -6.22 -5.37
N GLN A 166 -1.81 -5.76 -5.44
CA GLN A 166 -2.33 -4.75 -6.38
C GLN A 166 -1.86 -4.97 -7.84
N LEU A 167 -2.00 -6.19 -8.36
CA LEU A 167 -1.44 -6.57 -9.67
C LEU A 167 -2.07 -5.77 -10.82
N TRP A 168 -3.39 -5.60 -10.81
CA TRP A 168 -4.12 -4.86 -11.83
C TRP A 168 -3.80 -3.37 -11.75
N GLU A 169 -3.90 -2.81 -10.56
CA GLU A 169 -3.70 -1.38 -10.30
C GLU A 169 -2.26 -0.95 -10.55
N SER A 170 -1.30 -1.88 -10.41
CA SER A 170 0.14 -1.61 -10.58
C SER A 170 0.66 -1.86 -12.01
N ALA A 171 -0.22 -2.12 -12.99
CA ALA A 171 0.19 -2.46 -14.35
C ALA A 171 1.16 -1.43 -14.99
N TYR A 172 1.04 -0.16 -14.60
CA TYR A 172 1.90 0.95 -15.07
C TYR A 172 2.62 1.66 -13.93
N ALA A 173 2.68 1.03 -12.74
CA ALA A 173 3.36 1.61 -11.60
C ALA A 173 4.89 1.62 -11.78
N GLU A 174 5.53 2.68 -11.32
CA GLU A 174 6.97 2.67 -11.08
C GLU A 174 7.26 1.79 -9.86
N LEU A 175 8.32 0.97 -9.95
CA LEU A 175 8.67 0.02 -8.90
C LEU A 175 9.96 0.45 -8.20
N VAL A 176 9.91 0.57 -6.88
CA VAL A 176 11.07 0.82 -6.02
C VAL A 176 11.25 -0.34 -5.05
N PHE A 177 12.41 -0.98 -5.11
CA PHE A 177 12.79 -2.06 -4.22
C PHE A 177 13.94 -1.60 -3.32
N THR A 178 13.70 -1.54 -2.01
CA THR A 178 14.73 -1.13 -1.04
C THR A 178 15.14 -2.27 -0.12
N ARG A 179 16.41 -2.30 0.27
CA ARG A 179 16.93 -3.23 1.28
C ARG A 179 16.50 -2.87 2.70
N THR A 180 16.11 -1.61 2.93
CA THR A 180 15.59 -1.14 4.22
C THR A 180 14.43 -2.03 4.65
N MET A 181 14.49 -2.60 5.84
CA MET A 181 13.39 -3.39 6.41
C MET A 181 12.28 -2.45 6.87
N TRP A 182 11.02 -2.90 6.81
CA TRP A 182 9.87 -2.04 7.12
C TRP A 182 9.96 -1.30 8.46
N PRO A 183 10.40 -1.90 9.59
CA PRO A 183 10.53 -1.17 10.85
C PRO A 183 11.46 0.04 10.79
N ASP A 184 12.46 0.02 9.90
CA ASP A 184 13.43 1.09 9.71
C ASP A 184 13.05 2.03 8.54
N PHE A 185 11.94 1.77 7.85
CA PHE A 185 11.43 2.63 6.78
C PHE A 185 10.70 3.83 7.39
N ASP A 186 11.23 5.02 7.15
CA ASP A 186 10.78 6.27 7.75
C ASP A 186 10.32 7.32 6.72
N ALA A 187 10.03 8.53 7.20
CA ALA A 187 9.65 9.66 6.38
C ALA A 187 10.70 10.01 5.32
N SER A 188 11.99 9.91 5.67
CA SER A 188 13.10 10.24 4.76
C SER A 188 13.20 9.21 3.62
N ALA A 189 13.01 7.93 3.96
CA ALA A 189 12.98 6.84 2.97
C ALA A 189 11.76 6.95 2.03
N LEU A 190 10.58 7.31 2.56
CA LEU A 190 9.40 7.61 1.74
C LEU A 190 9.67 8.76 0.78
N ALA A 191 10.17 9.89 1.30
CA ALA A 191 10.48 11.06 0.49
C ALA A 191 11.54 10.78 -0.58
N ALA A 192 12.55 9.93 -0.28
CA ALA A 192 13.53 9.50 -1.26
C ALA A 192 12.92 8.69 -2.40
N ALA A 193 12.03 7.73 -2.08
CA ALA A 193 11.32 6.93 -3.09
C ALA A 193 10.39 7.80 -3.97
N VAL A 194 9.71 8.79 -3.39
CA VAL A 194 8.87 9.73 -4.14
C VAL A 194 9.71 10.65 -5.02
N ARG A 195 10.86 11.14 -4.55
CA ARG A 195 11.78 11.91 -5.41
C ARG A 195 12.32 11.07 -6.58
N GLU A 196 12.68 9.81 -6.33
CA GLU A 196 13.10 8.88 -7.40
C GLU A 196 11.98 8.70 -8.44
N PHE A 197 10.74 8.55 -8.00
CA PHE A 197 9.57 8.47 -8.88
C PHE A 197 9.43 9.75 -9.75
N HIS A 198 9.51 10.94 -9.17
CA HIS A 198 9.40 12.19 -9.91
C HIS A 198 10.58 12.44 -10.89
N GLY A 199 11.73 11.83 -10.64
CA GLY A 199 12.88 11.89 -11.54
C GLY A 199 12.78 10.96 -12.76
N ARG A 200 11.79 10.05 -12.79
CA ARG A 200 11.61 9.12 -13.91
C ARG A 200 10.68 9.70 -14.97
N GLU A 201 11.05 9.51 -16.25
CA GLU A 201 10.19 9.89 -17.38
C GLU A 201 9.16 8.79 -17.64
N ARG A 202 7.87 9.09 -17.46
CA ARG A 202 6.74 8.16 -17.74
C ARG A 202 6.23 8.42 -19.18
N ARG A 203 6.49 7.50 -20.08
CA ARG A 203 6.16 7.67 -21.51
C ARG A 203 4.84 7.06 -21.93
N PHE A 204 4.25 6.16 -21.16
CA PHE A 204 2.99 5.46 -21.46
C PHE A 204 2.88 4.96 -22.92
N GLY A 205 3.99 4.46 -23.49
CA GLY A 205 4.06 3.99 -24.87
C GLY A 205 4.20 5.09 -25.93
N THR A 206 4.30 6.37 -25.55
CA THR A 206 4.55 7.46 -26.52
C THR A 206 6.04 7.60 -26.82
N VAL A 207 6.38 7.89 -28.07
CA VAL A 207 7.74 8.21 -28.49
C VAL A 207 7.89 9.73 -28.47
N PRO A 208 8.94 10.30 -27.83
CA PRO A 208 9.21 11.74 -27.95
C PRO A 208 9.37 12.11 -29.43
N GLN A 209 8.66 13.14 -29.86
CA GLN A 209 8.94 13.68 -31.20
C GLN A 209 10.37 14.22 -31.16
N PRO A 210 11.23 13.86 -32.16
CA PRO A 210 12.54 14.46 -32.28
C PRO A 210 12.37 15.98 -32.43
N PRO A 211 13.30 16.76 -31.88
CA PRO A 211 13.26 18.21 -32.07
C PRO A 211 13.17 18.50 -33.56
N VAL A 212 12.18 19.30 -33.96
CA VAL A 212 12.06 19.76 -35.34
C VAL A 212 13.23 20.71 -35.55
N TYR A 213 14.32 20.22 -36.11
CA TYR A 213 15.37 21.08 -36.62
C TYR A 213 14.74 21.85 -37.77
N ARG A 214 14.41 23.14 -37.57
CA ARG A 214 14.19 24.05 -38.66
C ARG A 214 15.51 24.07 -39.43
N GLN A 215 15.50 23.48 -40.62
CA GLN A 215 16.54 23.79 -41.61
C GLN A 215 16.40 25.29 -41.90
N GLU A 216 17.21 26.10 -41.25
CA GLU A 216 17.43 27.45 -41.73
C GLU A 216 18.06 27.29 -43.10
N ALA A 217 17.35 27.81 -44.11
CA ALA A 217 17.75 27.82 -45.48
C ALA A 217 19.09 28.60 -45.61
N TRP A 218 20.15 27.88 -45.88
CA TRP A 218 21.34 28.46 -46.46
C TRP A 218 21.15 28.49 -47.98
N LEU A 219 20.42 29.48 -48.45
CA LEU A 219 20.42 29.89 -49.84
C LEU A 219 20.62 31.40 -49.83
N ASP A 220 21.87 31.80 -49.99
CA ASP A 220 22.31 32.95 -50.78
C ASP A 220 23.77 32.74 -51.11
#